data_3c66dd845913cc4f54d35e5d1b6d9e4c
#
_entry.id   3c66dd845913cc4f54d35e5d1b6d9e4c
#
_cell.length_a   1.000
_cell.length_b   1.000
_cell.length_c   1.000
_cell.angle_alpha   90.00
_cell.angle_beta   90.00
_cell.angle_gamma   90.00
#
_symmetry.space_group_name_H-M   'P 1'
#
loop_
_entity.id
_entity.type
_entity.pdbx_description
1 polymer ?
#
loop_
_entity_poly.entity_id
_entity_poly.type
_entity_poly.pdbx_seq_one_letter_code
_entity_poly.pdbx_strand_id
1 'polypeptide(L)'
;MIIKFRVSRVSFVAFASCFLCTLVSAKDSYVDLSDNSKIRLSEPLGAVNRKLFEPGWGAAEFLSPHGEKIGLFPGEHFTSAGGLIFSPPEYWRISPSGRFAVLVVLRAGLIGDPQDKKVTSRQYCPVLNTSSGCLESLQSGELCAGEWDKTRDIWTVVGENDDPTSIMLGTQSRTKDATKVWDDFLKIKNPFTYSKLLGITNLVACDPIQDKNREAYKLIADQLRAEGNSVHSIYVMEKLNASKHNVDIKKHREYS
;
A
#
# COMPACT_ATOMS: atom_id res chain seq x y z
N MET A 1 -50.00 -51.07 -56.25
CA MET A 1 -50.19 -50.70 -54.86
C MET A 1 -49.02 -49.80 -54.49
N ILE A 2 -49.23 -48.48 -54.55
CA ILE A 2 -48.09 -47.46 -54.39
C ILE A 2 -48.26 -46.83 -53.01
N ILE A 3 -47.29 -47.08 -52.12
CA ILE A 3 -47.25 -46.53 -50.77
C ILE A 3 -46.49 -45.23 -50.83
N LYS A 4 -47.16 -44.09 -50.54
CA LYS A 4 -46.58 -42.78 -50.42
C LYS A 4 -46.06 -42.58 -48.97
N PHE A 5 -44.74 -42.46 -48.78
CA PHE A 5 -44.16 -42.05 -47.52
C PHE A 5 -44.22 -40.50 -47.41
N ARG A 6 -44.85 -40.01 -46.35
CA ARG A 6 -44.88 -38.59 -45.97
C ARG A 6 -43.70 -38.34 -45.05
N VAL A 7 -42.71 -37.53 -45.48
CA VAL A 7 -41.60 -37.05 -44.67
C VAL A 7 -42.09 -35.85 -43.87
N SER A 8 -42.17 -36.01 -42.55
CA SER A 8 -42.44 -34.89 -41.63
C SER A 8 -41.17 -34.14 -41.37
N ARG A 9 -41.17 -32.82 -41.68
CA ARG A 9 -40.08 -31.91 -41.35
C ARG A 9 -40.13 -31.58 -39.86
N VAL A 10 -39.15 -32.06 -39.09
CA VAL A 10 -38.90 -31.63 -37.71
C VAL A 10 -38.06 -30.38 -37.76
N SER A 11 -38.66 -29.23 -37.41
CA SER A 11 -37.94 -27.95 -37.24
C SER A 11 -37.17 -28.01 -35.93
N PHE A 12 -35.85 -28.11 -36.01
CA PHE A 12 -34.92 -27.86 -34.88
C PHE A 12 -34.86 -26.36 -34.60
N VAL A 13 -35.53 -25.92 -33.56
CA VAL A 13 -35.31 -24.58 -32.98
C VAL A 13 -34.06 -24.65 -32.12
N ALA A 14 -32.96 -24.16 -32.62
CA ALA A 14 -31.73 -23.99 -31.87
C ALA A 14 -31.91 -22.82 -30.86
N PHE A 15 -32.11 -23.17 -29.58
CA PHE A 15 -32.02 -22.21 -28.49
C PHE A 15 -30.53 -21.85 -28.30
N ALA A 16 -30.12 -20.74 -28.89
CA ALA A 16 -28.85 -20.11 -28.56
C ALA A 16 -28.99 -19.46 -27.18
N SER A 17 -28.67 -20.21 -26.11
CA SER A 17 -28.47 -19.64 -24.77
C SER A 17 -27.22 -18.79 -24.78
N CYS A 18 -27.40 -17.50 -25.03
CA CYS A 18 -26.38 -16.49 -24.72
C CYS A 18 -26.12 -16.51 -23.19
N PHE A 19 -25.14 -17.28 -22.76
CA PHE A 19 -24.50 -17.08 -21.44
C PHE A 19 -23.81 -15.73 -21.47
N LEU A 20 -24.54 -14.68 -21.12
CA LEU A 20 -23.96 -13.44 -20.69
C LEU A 20 -23.21 -13.74 -19.39
N CYS A 21 -21.93 -14.14 -19.49
CA CYS A 21 -20.99 -14.02 -18.39
C CYS A 21 -20.87 -12.53 -18.07
N THR A 22 -21.71 -12.05 -17.16
CA THR A 22 -21.46 -10.79 -16.47
C THR A 22 -20.13 -10.97 -15.73
N LEU A 23 -19.06 -10.48 -16.33
CA LEU A 23 -17.82 -10.24 -15.62
C LEU A 23 -18.18 -9.26 -14.49
N VAL A 24 -18.44 -9.78 -13.31
CA VAL A 24 -18.51 -8.97 -12.09
C VAL A 24 -17.10 -8.46 -11.90
N SER A 25 -16.83 -7.29 -12.47
CA SER A 25 -15.62 -6.54 -12.20
C SER A 25 -15.61 -6.27 -10.71
N ALA A 26 -14.70 -6.90 -10.01
CA ALA A 26 -14.51 -6.67 -8.59
C ALA A 26 -14.14 -5.20 -8.41
N LYS A 27 -14.99 -4.46 -7.71
CA LYS A 27 -14.93 -3.00 -7.61
C LYS A 27 -13.89 -2.59 -6.57
N ASP A 28 -13.13 -1.52 -6.89
CA ASP A 28 -12.29 -0.85 -5.90
C ASP A 28 -13.12 -0.42 -4.68
N SER A 29 -12.52 -0.49 -3.52
CA SER A 29 -13.11 0.00 -2.26
C SER A 29 -12.37 1.24 -1.80
N TYR A 30 -13.11 2.16 -1.18
CA TYR A 30 -12.56 3.40 -0.65
C TYR A 30 -12.86 3.50 0.84
N VAL A 31 -11.84 3.90 1.60
CA VAL A 31 -11.95 4.15 3.04
C VAL A 31 -11.67 5.63 3.25
N ASP A 32 -12.67 6.36 3.70
CA ASP A 32 -12.51 7.76 4.06
C ASP A 32 -11.69 7.87 5.36
N LEU A 33 -10.72 8.77 5.35
CA LEU A 33 -9.90 9.11 6.51
C LEU A 33 -10.20 10.53 6.97
N SER A 34 -9.48 11.01 7.99
CA SER A 34 -9.51 12.41 8.38
C SER A 34 -9.06 13.32 7.22
N ASP A 35 -9.42 14.59 7.28
CA ASP A 35 -8.97 15.63 6.35
C ASP A 35 -9.30 15.39 4.87
N ASN A 36 -10.39 14.65 4.58
CA ASN A 36 -10.79 14.28 3.21
C ASN A 36 -9.77 13.44 2.44
N SER A 37 -8.77 12.90 3.09
CA SER A 37 -7.91 11.88 2.51
C SER A 37 -8.63 10.52 2.47
N LYS A 38 -8.16 9.61 1.63
CA LYS A 38 -8.78 8.28 1.45
C LYS A 38 -7.72 7.22 1.22
N ILE A 39 -8.07 5.97 1.52
CA ILE A 39 -7.34 4.83 1.00
C ILE A 39 -8.20 4.18 -0.09
N ARG A 40 -7.63 3.98 -1.27
CA ARG A 40 -8.19 3.14 -2.33
C ARG A 40 -7.61 1.74 -2.20
N LEU A 41 -8.49 0.77 -2.03
CA LEU A 41 -8.17 -0.65 -2.09
C LEU A 41 -8.52 -1.15 -3.47
N SER A 42 -7.56 -1.75 -4.17
CA SER A 42 -7.71 -2.28 -5.52
C SER A 42 -7.20 -3.72 -5.60
N GLU A 43 -7.46 -4.38 -6.72
CA GLU A 43 -7.10 -5.79 -6.93
C GLU A 43 -7.72 -6.73 -5.87
N PRO A 44 -9.06 -6.71 -5.68
CA PRO A 44 -9.69 -7.60 -4.72
C PRO A 44 -9.42 -9.07 -5.06
N LEU A 45 -9.11 -9.87 -4.05
CA LEU A 45 -8.80 -11.28 -4.23
C LEU A 45 -9.99 -12.02 -4.84
N GLY A 46 -9.76 -12.73 -5.94
CA GLY A 46 -10.77 -13.58 -6.60
C GLY A 46 -11.21 -14.76 -5.73
N ALA A 47 -12.32 -15.41 -6.07
CA ALA A 47 -12.94 -16.45 -5.27
C ALA A 47 -12.00 -17.62 -4.90
N VAL A 48 -11.10 -18.00 -5.81
CA VAL A 48 -10.12 -19.08 -5.56
C VAL A 48 -9.11 -18.63 -4.50
N ASN A 49 -8.56 -17.42 -4.62
CA ASN A 49 -7.58 -16.90 -3.69
C ASN A 49 -8.18 -16.65 -2.31
N ARG A 50 -9.44 -16.19 -2.22
CA ARG A 50 -10.15 -16.02 -0.94
C ARG A 50 -10.40 -17.33 -0.20
N LYS A 51 -10.44 -18.47 -0.89
CA LYS A 51 -10.55 -19.79 -0.25
C LYS A 51 -9.22 -20.30 0.28
N LEU A 52 -8.12 -19.93 -0.35
CA LEU A 52 -6.76 -20.35 0.03
C LEU A 52 -6.15 -19.40 1.08
N PHE A 53 -6.33 -18.12 0.87
CA PHE A 53 -5.83 -17.06 1.75
C PHE A 53 -7.02 -16.47 2.54
N GLU A 54 -6.99 -15.19 2.82
CA GLU A 54 -8.11 -14.50 3.46
C GLU A 54 -8.75 -13.49 2.50
N PRO A 55 -9.99 -13.04 2.74
CA PRO A 55 -10.57 -11.94 1.99
C PRO A 55 -9.71 -10.68 2.10
N GLY A 56 -9.56 -9.94 0.99
CA GLY A 56 -8.78 -8.71 0.99
C GLY A 56 -8.45 -8.21 -0.41
N TRP A 57 -7.49 -7.31 -0.47
CA TRP A 57 -7.04 -6.62 -1.69
C TRP A 57 -5.53 -6.76 -1.86
N GLY A 58 -5.07 -6.93 -3.09
CA GLY A 58 -3.65 -7.06 -3.44
C GLY A 58 -2.91 -5.73 -3.49
N ALA A 59 -3.61 -4.60 -3.55
CA ALA A 59 -3.00 -3.27 -3.61
C ALA A 59 -3.79 -2.22 -2.84
N ALA A 60 -3.08 -1.22 -2.33
CA ALA A 60 -3.67 -0.05 -1.69
C ALA A 60 -2.90 1.22 -2.04
N GLU A 61 -3.61 2.34 -2.15
CA GLU A 61 -3.06 3.67 -2.36
C GLU A 61 -3.68 4.66 -1.39
N PHE A 62 -2.84 5.50 -0.80
CA PHE A 62 -3.30 6.69 -0.11
C PHE A 62 -3.56 7.79 -1.14
N LEU A 63 -4.70 8.45 -1.00
CA LEU A 63 -5.14 9.59 -1.82
C LEU A 63 -5.22 10.83 -0.93
N SER A 64 -4.34 11.80 -1.17
CA SER A 64 -4.39 13.05 -0.43
C SER A 64 -5.58 13.91 -0.86
N PRO A 65 -6.01 14.90 -0.05
CA PRO A 65 -7.05 15.87 -0.43
C PRO A 65 -6.70 16.67 -1.70
N HIS A 66 -5.41 16.76 -2.03
CA HIS A 66 -4.90 17.49 -3.21
C HIS A 66 -4.71 16.60 -4.43
N GLY A 67 -5.13 15.33 -4.36
CA GLY A 67 -5.08 14.38 -5.47
C GLY A 67 -3.74 13.66 -5.64
N GLU A 68 -2.80 13.83 -4.71
CA GLU A 68 -1.57 13.01 -4.71
C GLU A 68 -1.89 11.56 -4.39
N LYS A 69 -1.20 10.64 -5.07
CA LYS A 69 -1.34 9.20 -4.88
C LYS A 69 -0.02 8.64 -4.36
N ILE A 70 -0.11 7.91 -3.26
CA ILE A 70 1.03 7.23 -2.65
C ILE A 70 0.68 5.76 -2.56
N GLY A 71 1.36 4.92 -3.36
CA GLY A 71 1.21 3.46 -3.28
C GLY A 71 1.71 2.95 -1.94
N LEU A 72 0.90 2.18 -1.25
CA LEU A 72 1.31 1.51 -0.02
C LEU A 72 1.94 0.16 -0.40
N PHE A 73 3.22 -0.03 -0.04
CA PHE A 73 4.03 -1.20 -0.43
C PHE A 73 4.15 -1.43 -1.95
N PRO A 74 4.60 -0.45 -2.73
CA PRO A 74 4.60 -0.52 -4.19
C PRO A 74 5.51 -1.61 -4.78
N GLY A 75 6.41 -2.18 -3.98
CA GLY A 75 7.28 -3.29 -4.38
C GLY A 75 6.71 -4.68 -4.09
N GLU A 76 5.52 -4.77 -3.51
CA GLU A 76 4.90 -6.04 -3.14
C GLU A 76 3.58 -6.21 -3.90
N HIS A 77 3.45 -7.31 -4.63
CA HIS A 77 2.26 -7.64 -5.40
C HIS A 77 1.70 -8.99 -4.96
N PHE A 78 0.38 -9.13 -4.99
CA PHE A 78 -0.27 -10.41 -4.80
C PHE A 78 -0.25 -11.21 -6.10
N THR A 79 0.06 -12.52 -5.98
CA THR A 79 0.07 -13.48 -7.09
C THR A 79 -0.69 -14.74 -6.69
N SER A 80 -0.87 -15.69 -7.61
CA SER A 80 -1.44 -17.01 -7.30
C SER A 80 -0.61 -17.83 -6.30
N ALA A 81 0.67 -17.50 -6.11
CA ALA A 81 1.55 -18.11 -5.11
C ALA A 81 1.49 -17.41 -3.75
N GLY A 82 0.80 -16.29 -3.65
CA GLY A 82 0.71 -15.43 -2.48
C GLY A 82 1.27 -14.04 -2.72
N GLY A 83 1.49 -13.29 -1.65
CA GLY A 83 1.96 -11.91 -1.66
C GLY A 83 1.38 -11.11 -0.50
N LEU A 84 1.34 -9.80 -0.65
CA LEU A 84 0.74 -8.88 0.31
C LEU A 84 -0.77 -8.82 0.12
N ILE A 85 -1.52 -8.90 1.21
CA ILE A 85 -2.98 -8.79 1.25
C ILE A 85 -3.35 -7.71 2.28
N PHE A 86 -4.05 -6.69 1.84
CA PHE A 86 -4.69 -5.72 2.73
C PHE A 86 -6.00 -6.32 3.23
N SER A 87 -6.11 -6.52 4.53
CA SER A 87 -7.33 -7.05 5.16
C SER A 87 -8.47 -6.03 5.09
N PRO A 88 -9.72 -6.48 5.20
CA PRO A 88 -10.89 -5.60 5.23
C PRO A 88 -10.78 -4.46 6.24
N PRO A 89 -11.27 -3.24 5.90
CA PRO A 89 -11.13 -2.04 6.73
C PRO A 89 -11.73 -2.15 8.13
N GLU A 90 -12.70 -3.03 8.35
CA GLU A 90 -13.28 -3.30 9.67
C GLU A 90 -12.27 -3.84 10.70
N TYR A 91 -11.14 -4.35 10.24
CA TYR A 91 -10.03 -4.78 11.10
C TYR A 91 -9.02 -3.67 11.41
N TRP A 92 -9.15 -2.52 10.75
CA TRP A 92 -8.24 -1.40 10.96
C TRP A 92 -8.59 -0.61 12.21
N ARG A 93 -7.62 0.08 12.78
CA ARG A 93 -7.79 0.85 14.02
C ARG A 93 -7.35 2.28 13.79
N ILE A 94 -8.33 3.18 13.75
CA ILE A 94 -8.08 4.62 13.62
C ILE A 94 -7.84 5.18 15.01
N SER A 95 -6.82 6.02 15.18
CA SER A 95 -6.55 6.70 16.45
C SER A 95 -7.65 7.71 16.81
N PRO A 96 -7.88 8.04 18.10
CA PRO A 96 -8.92 8.97 18.52
C PRO A 96 -8.82 10.35 17.87
N SER A 97 -7.62 10.85 17.62
CA SER A 97 -7.41 12.11 16.88
C SER A 97 -7.68 11.98 15.38
N GLY A 98 -7.81 10.79 14.86
CA GLY A 98 -7.86 10.50 13.42
C GLY A 98 -6.51 10.63 12.70
N ARG A 99 -5.41 10.95 13.38
CA ARG A 99 -4.09 11.18 12.77
C ARG A 99 -3.40 9.92 12.29
N PHE A 100 -3.70 8.78 12.90
CA PHE A 100 -3.06 7.51 12.60
C PHE A 100 -4.08 6.43 12.30
N ALA A 101 -3.77 5.60 11.33
CA ALA A 101 -4.51 4.39 11.02
C ALA A 101 -3.57 3.18 11.10
N VAL A 102 -3.85 2.25 11.99
CA VAL A 102 -3.19 0.95 12.02
C VAL A 102 -3.93 0.05 11.04
N LEU A 103 -3.27 -0.24 9.92
CA LEU A 103 -3.82 -1.15 8.91
C LEU A 103 -3.50 -2.58 9.31
N VAL A 104 -4.25 -3.55 8.77
CA VAL A 104 -3.93 -4.97 8.90
C VAL A 104 -3.55 -5.50 7.54
N VAL A 105 -2.34 -6.02 7.42
CA VAL A 105 -1.84 -6.64 6.20
C VAL A 105 -1.28 -8.03 6.49
N LEU A 106 -1.47 -8.94 5.56
CA LEU A 106 -0.94 -10.29 5.61
C LEU A 106 0.10 -10.45 4.50
N ARG A 107 1.25 -11.02 4.83
CA ARG A 107 2.13 -11.61 3.83
C ARG A 107 1.88 -13.11 3.85
N ALA A 108 1.23 -13.60 2.82
CA ALA A 108 0.82 -15.00 2.71
C ALA A 108 1.50 -15.66 1.52
N GLY A 109 1.72 -16.97 1.61
CA GLY A 109 2.35 -17.74 0.54
C GLY A 109 2.04 -19.22 0.63
N LEU A 110 2.29 -19.92 -0.46
CA LEU A 110 2.21 -21.37 -0.54
C LEU A 110 3.60 -21.96 -0.32
N ILE A 111 3.71 -22.88 0.63
CA ILE A 111 4.93 -23.64 0.91
C ILE A 111 4.68 -25.13 0.76
N GLY A 112 5.72 -25.91 0.46
CA GLY A 112 5.68 -27.36 0.26
C GLY A 112 5.75 -27.78 -1.19
N ASP A 113 5.65 -29.08 -1.42
CA ASP A 113 5.68 -29.66 -2.76
C ASP A 113 4.44 -29.30 -3.57
N PRO A 114 4.50 -29.32 -4.90
CA PRO A 114 3.35 -29.02 -5.76
C PRO A 114 2.07 -29.81 -5.44
N GLN A 115 2.21 -30.99 -4.84
CA GLN A 115 1.11 -31.89 -4.48
C GLN A 115 0.60 -31.73 -3.03
N ASP A 116 1.39 -31.09 -2.15
CA ASP A 116 1.03 -30.84 -0.73
C ASP A 116 1.36 -29.40 -0.32
N LYS A 117 0.75 -28.44 -0.99
CA LYS A 117 0.93 -27.03 -0.71
C LYS A 117 0.16 -26.62 0.53
N LYS A 118 0.85 -26.00 1.48
CA LYS A 118 0.25 -25.41 2.69
C LYS A 118 0.32 -23.90 2.61
N VAL A 119 -0.73 -23.25 3.06
CA VAL A 119 -0.72 -21.80 3.23
C VAL A 119 0.05 -21.45 4.49
N THR A 120 0.97 -20.51 4.38
CA THR A 120 1.59 -19.82 5.51
C THR A 120 1.28 -18.34 5.39
N SER A 121 1.06 -17.68 6.53
CA SER A 121 0.86 -16.24 6.56
C SER A 121 1.48 -15.63 7.80
N ARG A 122 1.84 -14.35 7.69
CA ARG A 122 2.29 -13.52 8.80
C ARG A 122 1.56 -12.18 8.74
N GLN A 123 0.95 -11.81 9.86
CA GLN A 123 0.30 -10.52 10.02
C GLN A 123 1.32 -9.42 10.32
N TYR A 124 1.08 -8.28 9.70
CA TYR A 124 1.76 -7.02 9.97
C TYR A 124 0.72 -5.93 10.21
N CYS A 125 1.13 -4.93 10.97
CA CYS A 125 0.29 -3.77 11.27
C CYS A 125 1.06 -2.47 10.95
N PRO A 126 1.12 -2.07 9.68
CA PRO A 126 1.68 -0.78 9.31
C PRO A 126 0.82 0.35 9.89
N VAL A 127 1.50 1.39 10.37
CA VAL A 127 0.86 2.59 10.87
C VAL A 127 0.95 3.67 9.80
N LEU A 128 -0.18 4.12 9.32
CA LEU A 128 -0.31 5.19 8.34
C LEU A 128 -0.63 6.51 9.04
N ASN A 129 0.11 7.55 8.71
CA ASN A 129 -0.26 8.93 9.01
C ASN A 129 -1.33 9.39 8.01
N THR A 130 -2.51 9.69 8.50
CA THR A 130 -3.69 9.94 7.65
C THR A 130 -3.65 11.28 6.92
N SER A 131 -2.81 12.22 7.34
CA SER A 131 -2.68 13.52 6.69
C SER A 131 -1.61 13.53 5.59
N SER A 132 -0.51 12.79 5.78
CA SER A 132 0.62 12.79 4.86
C SER A 132 0.70 11.57 3.95
N GLY A 133 0.03 10.47 4.31
CA GLY A 133 0.20 9.17 3.67
C GLY A 133 1.51 8.46 4.00
N CYS A 134 2.27 8.98 4.97
CA CYS A 134 3.49 8.33 5.45
C CYS A 134 3.15 7.02 6.18
N LEU A 135 3.76 5.92 5.79
CA LEU A 135 3.83 4.71 6.62
C LEU A 135 4.88 4.93 7.69
N GLU A 136 4.43 5.26 8.89
CA GLU A 136 5.25 5.61 10.05
C GLU A 136 6.10 4.42 10.53
N SER A 137 5.51 3.23 10.50
CA SER A 137 6.16 1.99 10.91
C SER A 137 5.52 0.77 10.27
N LEU A 138 6.20 -0.35 10.36
CA LEU A 138 5.70 -1.68 9.99
C LEU A 138 5.97 -2.64 11.14
N GLN A 139 5.00 -2.85 11.98
CA GLN A 139 5.09 -3.73 13.13
C GLN A 139 4.51 -5.12 12.84
N SER A 140 4.80 -6.09 13.71
CA SER A 140 4.28 -7.46 13.64
C SER A 140 4.22 -8.08 15.04
N GLY A 141 3.60 -9.27 15.14
CA GLY A 141 3.51 -10.00 16.41
C GLY A 141 2.56 -9.35 17.41
N GLU A 142 2.93 -9.34 18.67
CA GLU A 142 2.08 -8.89 19.78
C GLU A 142 1.67 -7.43 19.67
N LEU A 143 2.53 -6.57 19.12
CA LEU A 143 2.20 -5.18 18.87
C LEU A 143 0.96 -5.00 17.99
N CYS A 144 0.69 -5.94 17.09
CA CYS A 144 -0.50 -5.91 16.23
C CYS A 144 -1.80 -6.30 16.96
N ALA A 145 -1.72 -6.90 18.15
CA ALA A 145 -2.88 -7.26 18.96
C ALA A 145 -3.39 -6.10 19.84
N GLY A 146 -2.67 -4.97 19.86
CA GLY A 146 -3.03 -3.80 20.65
C GLY A 146 -4.21 -3.01 20.10
N GLU A 147 -4.57 -1.97 20.82
CA GLU A 147 -5.60 -1.00 20.45
C GLU A 147 -5.23 0.42 20.89
N TRP A 148 -5.85 1.42 20.29
CA TRP A 148 -5.72 2.81 20.75
C TRP A 148 -6.47 3.02 22.07
N ASP A 149 -5.91 3.84 22.97
CA ASP A 149 -6.67 4.40 24.08
C ASP A 149 -7.93 5.12 23.55
N LYS A 150 -8.99 5.19 24.32
CA LYS A 150 -10.29 5.74 23.87
C LYS A 150 -10.24 7.23 23.54
N THR A 151 -9.31 7.97 24.12
CA THR A 151 -9.28 9.44 24.09
C THR A 151 -7.95 10.01 23.59
N ARG A 152 -6.89 9.22 23.58
CA ARG A 152 -5.53 9.66 23.27
C ARG A 152 -4.90 8.73 22.24
N ASP A 153 -3.98 9.25 21.46
CA ASP A 153 -3.19 8.48 20.49
C ASP A 153 -2.09 7.67 21.22
N ILE A 154 -2.50 6.86 22.20
CA ILE A 154 -1.65 5.94 22.94
C ILE A 154 -2.02 4.52 22.54
N TRP A 155 -1.04 3.76 22.07
CA TRP A 155 -1.22 2.36 21.73
C TRP A 155 -1.02 1.49 22.96
N THR A 156 -1.93 0.58 23.23
CA THR A 156 -1.87 -0.33 24.37
C THR A 156 -1.91 -1.78 23.89
N VAL A 157 -1.16 -2.64 24.56
CA VAL A 157 -1.15 -4.09 24.31
C VAL A 157 -1.51 -4.79 25.61
N VAL A 158 -2.44 -5.73 25.55
CA VAL A 158 -2.89 -6.46 26.74
C VAL A 158 -1.71 -7.25 27.33
N GLY A 159 -1.47 -7.07 28.63
CA GLY A 159 -0.36 -7.75 29.35
C GLY A 159 0.98 -7.01 29.31
N GLU A 160 1.11 -5.95 28.53
CA GLU A 160 2.27 -5.07 28.54
C GLU A 160 2.06 -3.94 29.57
N ASN A 161 3.10 -3.68 30.38
CA ASN A 161 3.08 -2.60 31.37
C ASN A 161 3.67 -1.29 30.83
N ASP A 162 4.51 -1.39 29.80
CA ASP A 162 5.16 -0.26 29.17
C ASP A 162 4.28 0.32 28.04
N ASP A 163 4.44 1.62 27.79
CA ASP A 163 3.78 2.30 26.67
C ASP A 163 4.51 2.01 25.34
N PRO A 164 3.99 1.13 24.48
CA PRO A 164 4.64 0.79 23.20
C PRO A 164 4.37 1.82 22.08
N THR A 165 3.72 2.93 22.38
CA THR A 165 3.30 3.91 21.35
C THR A 165 4.48 4.40 20.51
N SER A 166 5.62 4.69 21.12
CA SER A 166 6.80 5.16 20.41
C SER A 166 7.35 4.12 19.42
N ILE A 167 7.28 2.84 19.80
CA ILE A 167 7.67 1.71 18.94
C ILE A 167 6.63 1.56 17.83
N MET A 168 5.35 1.57 18.19
CA MET A 168 4.24 1.45 17.23
C MET A 168 4.28 2.55 16.18
N LEU A 169 4.54 3.80 16.58
CA LEU A 169 4.67 4.94 15.67
C LEU A 169 6.05 5.02 15.00
N GLY A 170 7.01 4.16 15.36
CA GLY A 170 8.35 4.19 14.78
C GLY A 170 9.04 5.55 14.93
N THR A 171 8.90 6.23 16.06
CA THR A 171 9.40 7.60 16.27
C THR A 171 10.91 7.71 16.13
N GLN A 172 11.65 6.63 16.38
CA GLN A 172 13.10 6.55 16.24
C GLN A 172 13.55 5.95 14.90
N SER A 173 12.62 5.68 13.98
CA SER A 173 12.96 5.07 12.70
C SER A 173 13.78 6.03 11.84
N ARG A 174 14.95 5.57 11.40
CA ARG A 174 15.83 6.30 10.48
C ARG A 174 15.29 6.30 9.04
N THR A 175 14.40 5.37 8.72
CA THR A 175 13.85 5.21 7.36
C THR A 175 12.86 6.30 6.97
N LYS A 176 12.52 7.21 7.88
CA LYS A 176 11.64 8.35 7.66
C LYS A 176 12.36 9.69 7.49
N ASP A 177 13.67 9.65 7.32
CA ASP A 177 14.53 10.84 7.21
C ASP A 177 15.49 10.61 6.04
N ALA A 178 15.39 11.42 5.02
CA ALA A 178 16.13 11.24 3.76
C ALA A 178 17.64 11.31 3.97
N THR A 179 18.10 12.18 4.88
CA THR A 179 19.54 12.31 5.20
C THR A 179 20.04 11.04 5.86
N LYS A 180 19.30 10.50 6.85
CA LYS A 180 19.67 9.26 7.53
C LYS A 180 19.62 8.05 6.61
N VAL A 181 18.62 8.00 5.72
CA VAL A 181 18.51 6.96 4.69
C VAL A 181 19.74 6.97 3.78
N TRP A 182 20.19 8.15 3.35
CA TRP A 182 21.38 8.29 2.53
C TRP A 182 22.65 7.92 3.30
N ASP A 183 22.82 8.39 4.54
CA ASP A 183 23.96 8.05 5.39
C ASP A 183 24.09 6.54 5.63
N ASP A 184 22.97 5.87 5.86
CA ASP A 184 22.93 4.41 6.06
C ASP A 184 23.27 3.66 4.77
N PHE A 185 22.80 4.15 3.61
CA PHE A 185 23.19 3.60 2.31
C PHE A 185 24.72 3.67 2.09
N LEU A 186 25.34 4.81 2.40
CA LEU A 186 26.79 4.99 2.25
C LEU A 186 27.60 4.01 3.10
N LYS A 187 27.09 3.62 4.28
CA LYS A 187 27.75 2.66 5.17
C LYS A 187 27.67 1.23 4.66
N ILE A 188 26.50 0.85 4.14
CA ILE A 188 26.21 -0.54 3.74
C ILE A 188 26.70 -0.84 2.33
N LYS A 189 26.72 0.16 1.44
CA LYS A 189 27.11 0.07 0.01
C LYS A 189 26.38 -1.04 -0.78
N ASN A 190 25.20 -1.42 -0.31
CA ASN A 190 24.31 -2.33 -1.04
C ASN A 190 23.42 -1.51 -1.99
N PRO A 191 22.79 -2.14 -3.03
CA PRO A 191 21.80 -1.45 -3.84
C PRO A 191 20.77 -0.73 -2.97
N PHE A 192 20.34 0.46 -3.40
CA PHE A 192 19.40 1.30 -2.64
C PHE A 192 18.05 0.60 -2.46
N THR A 193 17.93 -0.18 -1.37
CA THR A 193 16.80 -1.11 -1.17
C THR A 193 15.54 -0.44 -0.66
N TYR A 194 15.62 0.81 -0.18
CA TYR A 194 14.47 1.53 0.37
C TYR A 194 13.26 1.55 -0.59
N SER A 195 13.55 1.73 -1.88
CA SER A 195 12.51 1.78 -2.92
C SER A 195 11.77 0.46 -3.13
N LYS A 196 12.32 -0.67 -2.67
CA LYS A 196 11.73 -1.99 -2.87
C LYS A 196 10.66 -2.34 -1.84
N LEU A 197 10.78 -1.86 -0.61
CA LEU A 197 9.87 -2.24 0.49
C LEU A 197 8.76 -1.21 0.67
N LEU A 198 9.10 0.00 1.08
CA LEU A 198 8.13 1.05 1.39
C LEU A 198 7.93 2.03 0.25
N GLY A 199 8.89 2.06 -0.71
CA GLY A 199 8.87 2.96 -1.85
C GLY A 199 9.42 4.36 -1.54
N ILE A 200 10.01 4.97 -2.56
CA ILE A 200 10.56 6.33 -2.45
C ILE A 200 9.45 7.37 -2.24
N THR A 201 8.24 7.10 -2.69
CA THR A 201 7.07 7.93 -2.45
C THR A 201 6.73 8.01 -0.97
N ASN A 202 6.90 6.90 -0.22
CA ASN A 202 6.74 6.89 1.22
C ASN A 202 7.80 7.75 1.92
N LEU A 203 9.07 7.70 1.48
CA LEU A 203 10.10 8.56 2.06
C LEU A 203 9.75 10.04 1.89
N VAL A 204 9.29 10.45 0.71
CA VAL A 204 8.85 11.82 0.45
C VAL A 204 7.62 12.21 1.27
N ALA A 205 6.70 11.27 1.51
CA ALA A 205 5.53 11.50 2.38
C ALA A 205 5.92 11.66 3.86
N CYS A 206 6.95 10.92 4.32
CA CYS A 206 7.44 10.97 5.70
C CYS A 206 8.35 12.18 5.97
N ASP A 207 9.19 12.54 5.01
CA ASP A 207 10.15 13.65 5.10
C ASP A 207 10.04 14.50 3.84
N PRO A 208 9.02 15.36 3.74
CA PRO A 208 8.84 16.22 2.57
C PRO A 208 10.09 17.04 2.25
N ILE A 209 10.32 17.26 0.95
CA ILE A 209 11.52 17.95 0.46
C ILE A 209 11.56 19.41 0.95
N GLN A 210 12.59 19.74 1.69
CA GLN A 210 12.90 21.06 2.24
C GLN A 210 14.38 21.37 2.04
N ASP A 211 14.81 22.59 2.33
CA ASP A 211 16.21 23.00 2.16
C ASP A 211 17.19 22.10 2.94
N LYS A 212 16.80 21.68 4.16
CA LYS A 212 17.65 20.86 5.05
C LYS A 212 17.95 19.45 4.51
N ASN A 213 17.07 18.88 3.69
CA ASN A 213 17.18 17.49 3.17
C ASN A 213 17.31 17.43 1.64
N ARG A 214 17.31 18.57 0.96
CA ARG A 214 17.34 18.70 -0.49
C ARG A 214 18.54 17.99 -1.11
N GLU A 215 19.72 18.14 -0.51
CA GLU A 215 20.93 17.52 -1.02
C GLU A 215 20.88 15.99 -0.93
N ALA A 216 20.37 15.45 0.18
CA ALA A 216 20.15 14.00 0.33
C ALA A 216 19.22 13.46 -0.77
N TYR A 217 18.14 14.16 -1.08
CA TYR A 217 17.22 13.74 -2.15
C TYR A 217 17.86 13.80 -3.54
N LYS A 218 18.73 14.75 -3.83
CA LYS A 218 19.48 14.75 -5.10
C LYS A 218 20.36 13.51 -5.22
N LEU A 219 21.13 13.22 -4.17
CA LEU A 219 22.02 12.06 -4.13
C LEU A 219 21.22 10.75 -4.25
N ILE A 220 20.07 10.64 -3.57
CA ILE A 220 19.16 9.51 -3.71
C ILE A 220 18.64 9.39 -5.16
N ALA A 221 18.23 10.50 -5.79
CA ALA A 221 17.76 10.47 -7.18
C ALA A 221 18.85 10.02 -8.16
N ASP A 222 20.08 10.50 -7.98
CA ASP A 222 21.21 10.11 -8.81
C ASP A 222 21.57 8.62 -8.62
N GLN A 223 21.55 8.13 -7.38
CA GLN A 223 21.77 6.71 -7.08
C GLN A 223 20.68 5.82 -7.68
N LEU A 224 19.41 6.19 -7.56
CA LEU A 224 18.30 5.47 -8.18
C LEU A 224 18.47 5.38 -9.71
N ARG A 225 18.94 6.47 -10.34
CA ARG A 225 19.24 6.49 -11.78
C ARG A 225 20.40 5.57 -12.12
N ALA A 226 21.46 5.58 -11.34
CA ALA A 226 22.62 4.71 -11.53
C ALA A 226 22.27 3.24 -11.40
N GLU A 227 21.28 2.88 -10.60
CA GLU A 227 20.75 1.52 -10.43
C GLU A 227 19.68 1.14 -11.48
N GLY A 228 19.43 1.99 -12.47
CA GLY A 228 18.41 1.77 -13.51
C GLY A 228 16.97 2.03 -13.07
N ASN A 229 16.74 2.57 -11.86
CA ASN A 229 15.44 2.91 -11.33
C ASN A 229 15.03 4.33 -11.74
N SER A 230 14.90 4.56 -13.04
CA SER A 230 14.66 5.89 -13.61
C SER A 230 13.30 6.48 -13.21
N VAL A 231 12.27 5.65 -13.05
CA VAL A 231 10.92 6.11 -12.66
C VAL A 231 10.94 6.81 -11.29
N HIS A 232 11.54 6.19 -10.30
CA HIS A 232 11.67 6.78 -8.98
C HIS A 232 12.66 7.95 -8.92
N SER A 233 13.73 7.91 -9.72
CA SER A 233 14.63 9.06 -9.88
C SER A 233 13.88 10.28 -10.44
N ILE A 234 13.10 10.11 -11.50
CA ILE A 234 12.29 11.18 -12.10
C ILE A 234 11.30 11.74 -11.06
N TYR A 235 10.58 10.88 -10.35
CA TYR A 235 9.66 11.31 -9.31
C TYR A 235 10.33 12.23 -8.26
N VAL A 236 11.50 11.85 -7.74
CA VAL A 236 12.23 12.67 -6.77
C VAL A 236 12.66 13.99 -7.38
N MET A 237 13.16 13.98 -8.63
CA MET A 237 13.59 15.20 -9.32
C MET A 237 12.43 16.16 -9.57
N GLU A 238 11.25 15.68 -9.93
CA GLU A 238 10.03 16.49 -10.08
C GLU A 238 9.65 17.17 -8.76
N LYS A 239 9.67 16.41 -7.65
CA LYS A 239 9.40 16.97 -6.31
C LYS A 239 10.46 18.00 -5.88
N LEU A 240 11.74 17.76 -6.20
CA LEU A 240 12.82 18.74 -5.98
C LEU A 240 12.59 20.05 -6.75
N ASN A 241 12.12 19.99 -7.98
CA ASN A 241 11.84 21.15 -8.81
C ASN A 241 10.61 21.91 -8.32
N ALA A 242 9.52 21.22 -7.97
CA ALA A 242 8.31 21.82 -7.44
C ALA A 242 8.56 22.58 -6.12
N SER A 243 9.42 22.04 -5.24
CA SER A 243 9.74 22.68 -3.97
C SER A 243 10.58 23.96 -4.11
N LYS A 244 11.35 24.13 -5.20
CA LYS A 244 12.06 25.41 -5.51
C LYS A 244 11.08 26.53 -5.84
N HIS A 245 10.09 26.25 -6.68
CA HIS A 245 9.10 27.25 -7.11
C HIS A 245 8.31 27.83 -5.93
N ASN A 246 8.00 27.01 -4.92
CA ASN A 246 7.27 27.47 -3.73
C ASN A 246 8.11 28.42 -2.84
N VAL A 247 9.43 28.26 -2.81
CA VAL A 247 10.34 29.13 -2.04
C VAL A 247 10.44 30.51 -2.73
N ASP A 248 10.55 30.55 -4.04
CA ASP A 248 10.67 31.78 -4.80
C ASP A 248 9.39 32.63 -4.73
N ILE A 249 8.21 32.00 -4.78
CA ILE A 249 6.91 32.70 -4.63
C ILE A 249 6.75 33.30 -3.21
N LYS A 250 7.19 32.60 -2.15
CA LYS A 250 7.17 33.16 -0.79
C LYS A 250 8.07 34.36 -0.64
N LYS A 251 9.29 34.31 -1.17
CA LYS A 251 10.23 35.46 -1.14
C LYS A 251 9.66 36.70 -1.81
N HIS A 252 9.00 36.53 -2.98
CA HIS A 252 8.40 37.68 -3.69
C HIS A 252 7.19 38.29 -2.94
N ARG A 253 6.47 37.54 -2.11
CA ARG A 253 5.36 38.06 -1.31
C ARG A 253 5.79 38.80 -0.04
N GLU A 254 6.98 38.54 0.49
CA GLU A 254 7.51 39.21 1.68
C GLU A 254 8.16 40.57 1.35
N TYR A 255 8.41 40.86 0.07
CA TYR A 255 9.03 42.12 -0.39
C TYR A 255 8.06 43.00 -1.20
N SER A 256 6.76 42.68 -1.25
CA SER A 256 5.67 43.46 -1.83
C SER A 256 4.71 43.97 -0.76
#